data_064982457b6b27c6ce9e7bb6c065b6ba
#
_entry.id   064982457b6b27c6ce9e7bb6c065b6ba
#
_cell.length_a   1.000
_cell.length_b   1.000
_cell.length_c   1.000
_cell.angle_alpha   90.00
_cell.angle_beta   90.00
_cell.angle_gamma   90.00
#
_symmetry.space_group_name_H-M   'P 1'
#
loop_
_entity.id
_entity.type
_entity.pdbx_description
1 polymer ?
#
loop_
_entity_poly.entity_id
_entity_poly.type
_entity_poly.pdbx_seq_one_letter_code
_entity_poly.pdbx_strand_id
1 'polypeptide(L)'
;MSEVKKIATRESYGNALAELGAEYPNIVVLDADLAGATKTGVFKKAFPDRHIDCGIAEGNMMGVAAGLATTGKIPFASSFAMFAAGRAFEQVRNSIGYPHLNVKIGATHAGISVGEDGASHQCNEDIALMRVIPGMVVICPADDVEARAAVRAAVEYEGPVYLRFGRLAVPVFNDPATYKFEIGKGITLKEGKDVTIIATGLEVNESLEAAKMLEAGGISAEVINIHTIKPLDAELVCASAKKTGKVVTVEEHSIIGGLGGAVAEALSENQPTKMMRIGMNDVFGESGPAKDLIAKYGLDAKSIYEKIKAWM
;
A
#
# COMPACT_ATOMS: atom_id res chain seq x y z
N MET A 1 24.83 12.60 -12.79
CA MET A 1 23.99 11.66 -12.03
C MET A 1 22.91 11.20 -12.97
N SER A 2 22.74 9.89 -13.21
CA SER A 2 21.63 9.37 -13.99
C SER A 2 20.33 9.77 -13.30
N GLU A 3 19.36 10.23 -14.08
CA GLU A 3 18.03 10.57 -13.58
C GLU A 3 17.40 9.34 -12.95
N VAL A 4 16.96 9.44 -11.70
CA VAL A 4 16.32 8.31 -10.99
C VAL A 4 15.00 8.01 -11.67
N LYS A 5 14.85 6.79 -12.16
CA LYS A 5 13.61 6.32 -12.79
C LYS A 5 12.46 6.40 -11.80
N LYS A 6 11.34 6.99 -12.20
CA LYS A 6 10.11 7.08 -11.39
C LYS A 6 8.97 6.41 -12.10
N ILE A 7 8.24 5.56 -11.37
CA ILE A 7 7.08 4.80 -11.90
C ILE A 7 5.96 4.86 -10.86
N ALA A 8 4.72 5.08 -11.30
CA ALA A 8 3.56 4.96 -10.43
C ALA A 8 3.27 3.47 -10.17
N THR A 9 3.04 3.09 -8.91
CA THR A 9 2.82 1.68 -8.56
C THR A 9 1.58 1.09 -9.23
N ARG A 10 0.56 1.91 -9.60
CA ARG A 10 -0.57 1.47 -10.44
C ARG A 10 -0.13 1.05 -11.85
N GLU A 11 0.93 1.65 -12.42
CA GLU A 11 1.47 1.25 -13.73
C GLU A 11 2.19 -0.09 -13.63
N SER A 12 2.94 -0.28 -12.56
CA SER A 12 3.58 -1.55 -12.22
C SER A 12 2.54 -2.66 -12.08
N TYR A 13 1.42 -2.38 -11.41
CA TYR A 13 0.27 -3.28 -11.27
C TYR A 13 -0.30 -3.73 -12.62
N GLY A 14 -0.67 -2.78 -13.48
CA GLY A 14 -1.25 -3.10 -14.80
C GLY A 14 -0.31 -3.91 -15.69
N ASN A 15 0.99 -3.58 -15.67
CA ASN A 15 2.01 -4.32 -16.41
C ASN A 15 2.22 -5.74 -15.85
N ALA A 16 2.33 -5.87 -14.52
CA ALA A 16 2.47 -7.17 -13.87
C ALA A 16 1.28 -8.08 -14.13
N LEU A 17 0.05 -7.56 -14.13
CA LEU A 17 -1.15 -8.33 -14.48
C LEU A 17 -1.08 -8.89 -15.89
N ALA A 18 -0.64 -8.09 -16.88
CA ALA A 18 -0.53 -8.55 -18.26
C ALA A 18 0.55 -9.62 -18.42
N GLU A 19 1.69 -9.48 -17.73
CA GLU A 19 2.76 -10.48 -17.72
C GLU A 19 2.26 -11.79 -17.08
N LEU A 20 1.67 -11.71 -15.89
CA LEU A 20 1.15 -12.88 -15.16
C LEU A 20 -0.05 -13.53 -15.84
N GLY A 21 -0.83 -12.76 -16.59
CA GLY A 21 -1.92 -13.29 -17.41
C GLY A 21 -1.48 -14.29 -18.47
N ALA A 22 -0.23 -14.21 -18.94
CA ALA A 22 0.35 -15.20 -19.85
C ALA A 22 0.74 -16.50 -19.11
N GLU A 23 1.19 -16.39 -17.87
CA GLU A 23 1.62 -17.52 -17.05
C GLU A 23 0.43 -18.24 -16.38
N TYR A 24 -0.60 -17.49 -15.96
CA TYR A 24 -1.76 -17.99 -15.21
C TYR A 24 -3.06 -17.79 -16.01
N PRO A 25 -3.52 -18.79 -16.77
CA PRO A 25 -4.72 -18.65 -17.62
C PRO A 25 -6.04 -18.52 -16.84
N ASN A 26 -6.03 -18.78 -15.54
CA ASN A 26 -7.18 -18.61 -14.66
C ASN A 26 -7.30 -17.20 -14.06
N ILE A 27 -6.36 -16.29 -14.31
CA ILE A 27 -6.51 -14.87 -13.96
C ILE A 27 -7.62 -14.25 -14.81
N VAL A 28 -8.55 -13.56 -14.14
CA VAL A 28 -9.59 -12.71 -14.74
C VAL A 28 -9.52 -11.34 -14.09
N VAL A 29 -9.56 -10.28 -14.88
CA VAL A 29 -9.48 -8.90 -14.37
C VAL A 29 -10.82 -8.21 -14.53
N LEU A 30 -11.31 -7.63 -13.45
CA LEU A 30 -12.55 -6.85 -13.44
C LEU A 30 -12.24 -5.38 -13.16
N ASP A 31 -13.03 -4.51 -13.76
CA ASP A 31 -12.93 -3.06 -13.58
C ASP A 31 -14.32 -2.42 -13.48
N ALA A 32 -14.39 -1.24 -12.89
CA ALA A 32 -15.63 -0.46 -12.75
C ALA A 32 -15.54 0.83 -13.59
N ASP A 33 -15.40 0.67 -14.92
CA ASP A 33 -15.25 1.76 -15.91
C ASP A 33 -14.02 2.66 -15.69
N LEU A 34 -12.96 2.11 -15.08
CA LEU A 34 -11.74 2.84 -14.75
C LEU A 34 -10.47 2.20 -15.32
N ALA A 35 -10.58 1.30 -16.31
CA ALA A 35 -9.46 0.51 -16.84
C ALA A 35 -8.26 1.35 -17.31
N GLY A 36 -8.49 2.56 -17.82
CA GLY A 36 -7.42 3.50 -18.19
C GLY A 36 -6.67 4.06 -16.97
N ALA A 37 -7.39 4.35 -15.90
CA ALA A 37 -6.84 4.93 -14.67
C ALA A 37 -6.17 3.88 -13.77
N THR A 38 -6.80 2.72 -13.59
CA THR A 38 -6.28 1.58 -12.81
C THR A 38 -5.14 0.85 -13.52
N LYS A 39 -4.97 1.10 -14.83
CA LYS A 39 -4.02 0.41 -15.73
C LYS A 39 -4.39 -1.04 -16.04
N THR A 40 -5.56 -1.53 -15.64
CA THR A 40 -6.09 -2.83 -16.07
C THR A 40 -6.34 -2.90 -17.59
N GLY A 41 -6.42 -1.74 -18.25
CA GLY A 41 -6.47 -1.64 -19.71
C GLY A 41 -5.28 -2.29 -20.43
N VAL A 42 -4.12 -2.44 -19.78
CA VAL A 42 -2.96 -3.18 -20.30
C VAL A 42 -3.30 -4.67 -20.39
N PHE A 43 -3.90 -5.23 -19.34
CA PHE A 43 -4.40 -6.62 -19.35
C PHE A 43 -5.54 -6.81 -20.37
N LYS A 44 -6.51 -5.89 -20.42
CA LYS A 44 -7.61 -5.90 -21.40
C LYS A 44 -7.11 -5.99 -22.83
N LYS A 45 -6.05 -5.24 -23.15
CA LYS A 45 -5.44 -5.26 -24.50
C LYS A 45 -4.78 -6.61 -24.83
N ALA A 46 -4.15 -7.25 -23.84
CA ALA A 46 -3.48 -8.54 -24.03
C ALA A 46 -4.46 -9.73 -24.00
N PHE A 47 -5.48 -9.65 -23.16
CA PHE A 47 -6.44 -10.73 -22.90
C PHE A 47 -7.88 -10.22 -22.82
N PRO A 48 -8.47 -9.75 -23.96
CA PRO A 48 -9.80 -9.12 -23.95
C PRO A 48 -10.91 -10.03 -23.41
N ASP A 49 -10.84 -11.35 -23.67
CA ASP A 49 -11.84 -12.33 -23.23
C ASP A 49 -11.77 -12.64 -21.73
N ARG A 50 -10.77 -12.14 -21.02
CA ARG A 50 -10.56 -12.31 -19.59
C ARG A 50 -10.63 -11.00 -18.81
N HIS A 51 -11.04 -9.91 -19.47
CA HIS A 51 -11.31 -8.62 -18.83
C HIS A 51 -12.81 -8.33 -18.86
N ILE A 52 -13.36 -8.00 -17.71
CA ILE A 52 -14.79 -7.73 -17.51
C ILE A 52 -14.94 -6.31 -16.98
N ASP A 53 -15.61 -5.46 -17.76
CA ASP A 53 -16.01 -4.14 -17.27
C ASP A 53 -17.43 -4.26 -16.67
N CYS A 54 -17.54 -3.98 -15.38
CA CYS A 54 -18.81 -4.06 -14.64
C CYS A 54 -19.58 -2.75 -14.65
N GLY A 55 -19.07 -1.71 -15.35
CA GLY A 55 -19.60 -0.35 -15.27
C GLY A 55 -19.32 0.28 -13.91
N ILE A 56 -19.88 1.45 -13.64
CA ILE A 56 -19.70 2.18 -12.36
C ILE A 56 -20.55 1.52 -11.26
N ALA A 57 -20.17 0.30 -10.88
CA ALA A 57 -20.94 -0.56 -9.95
C ALA A 57 -20.00 -1.43 -9.11
N GLU A 58 -19.19 -0.84 -8.23
CA GLU A 58 -18.12 -1.50 -7.50
C GLU A 58 -18.63 -2.62 -6.58
N GLY A 59 -19.77 -2.44 -5.93
CA GLY A 59 -20.41 -3.49 -5.14
C GLY A 59 -20.77 -4.71 -5.98
N ASN A 60 -21.34 -4.50 -7.18
CA ASN A 60 -21.62 -5.58 -8.13
C ASN A 60 -20.32 -6.24 -8.61
N MET A 61 -19.29 -5.47 -8.95
CA MET A 61 -17.98 -5.97 -9.35
C MET A 61 -17.40 -6.92 -8.28
N MET A 62 -17.45 -6.55 -7.01
CA MET A 62 -16.97 -7.41 -5.90
C MET A 62 -17.79 -8.70 -5.79
N GLY A 63 -19.12 -8.63 -5.99
CA GLY A 63 -20.00 -9.81 -6.03
C GLY A 63 -19.67 -10.74 -7.22
N VAL A 64 -19.45 -10.18 -8.40
CA VAL A 64 -19.04 -10.95 -9.61
C VAL A 64 -17.68 -11.60 -9.38
N ALA A 65 -16.71 -10.86 -8.83
CA ALA A 65 -15.40 -11.40 -8.49
C ALA A 65 -15.48 -12.56 -7.49
N ALA A 66 -16.31 -12.42 -6.44
CA ALA A 66 -16.57 -13.49 -5.48
C ALA A 66 -17.13 -14.75 -6.19
N GLY A 67 -18.14 -14.59 -7.06
CA GLY A 67 -18.71 -15.69 -7.84
C GLY A 67 -17.68 -16.37 -8.75
N LEU A 68 -16.83 -15.61 -9.44
CA LEU A 68 -15.78 -16.15 -10.29
C LEU A 68 -14.73 -16.94 -9.49
N ALA A 69 -14.38 -16.49 -8.29
CA ALA A 69 -13.44 -17.20 -7.43
C ALA A 69 -13.95 -18.61 -7.06
N THR A 70 -15.26 -18.81 -6.87
CA THR A 70 -15.86 -20.14 -6.58
C THR A 70 -15.73 -21.12 -7.75
N THR A 71 -15.38 -20.63 -8.96
CA THR A 71 -15.17 -21.47 -10.16
C THR A 71 -13.69 -21.79 -10.43
N GLY A 72 -12.79 -21.51 -9.49
CA GLY A 72 -11.35 -21.74 -9.62
C GLY A 72 -10.62 -20.66 -10.41
N LYS A 73 -11.25 -19.51 -10.66
CA LYS A 73 -10.58 -18.32 -11.23
C LYS A 73 -9.86 -17.55 -10.11
N ILE A 74 -8.88 -16.75 -10.54
CA ILE A 74 -8.20 -15.76 -9.70
C ILE A 74 -8.64 -14.37 -10.18
N PRO A 75 -9.75 -13.82 -9.67
CA PRO A 75 -10.23 -12.52 -10.08
C PRO A 75 -9.42 -11.40 -9.40
N PHE A 76 -9.00 -10.43 -10.22
CA PHE A 76 -8.48 -9.14 -9.80
C PHE A 76 -9.57 -8.09 -10.01
N ALA A 77 -10.19 -7.63 -8.93
CA ALA A 77 -11.21 -6.60 -8.96
C ALA A 77 -10.58 -5.23 -8.71
N SER A 78 -10.64 -4.33 -9.70
CA SER A 78 -9.86 -3.09 -9.71
C SER A 78 -10.75 -1.85 -9.78
N SER A 79 -10.51 -0.90 -8.88
CA SER A 79 -11.10 0.43 -8.87
C SER A 79 -10.21 1.39 -8.08
N PHE A 80 -10.64 2.64 -7.88
CA PHE A 80 -9.99 3.51 -6.92
C PHE A 80 -10.19 2.99 -5.49
N ALA A 81 -9.20 3.21 -4.63
CA ALA A 81 -9.23 2.72 -3.25
C ALA A 81 -10.50 3.16 -2.50
N MET A 82 -10.93 4.43 -2.68
CA MET A 82 -12.15 4.94 -2.06
C MET A 82 -13.39 4.15 -2.46
N PHE A 83 -13.47 3.68 -3.70
CA PHE A 83 -14.63 2.96 -4.20
C PHE A 83 -14.54 1.46 -3.93
N ALA A 84 -13.34 0.88 -4.03
CA ALA A 84 -13.11 -0.53 -3.69
C ALA A 84 -13.26 -0.80 -2.19
N ALA A 85 -12.64 0.02 -1.33
CA ALA A 85 -12.66 -0.16 0.12
C ALA A 85 -13.86 0.51 0.80
N GLY A 86 -14.24 1.72 0.37
CA GLY A 86 -15.33 2.47 0.99
C GLY A 86 -16.71 2.04 0.49
N ARG A 87 -17.00 2.28 -0.81
CA ARG A 87 -18.33 2.01 -1.39
C ARG A 87 -18.69 0.53 -1.37
N ALA A 88 -17.75 -0.37 -1.68
CA ALA A 88 -17.98 -1.80 -1.76
C ALA A 88 -17.60 -2.58 -0.48
N PHE A 89 -17.40 -1.89 0.65
CA PHE A 89 -16.88 -2.50 1.88
C PHE A 89 -17.69 -3.73 2.33
N GLU A 90 -19.01 -3.63 2.31
CA GLU A 90 -19.88 -4.72 2.74
C GLU A 90 -19.70 -5.96 1.86
N GLN A 91 -19.63 -5.80 0.54
CA GLN A 91 -19.42 -6.90 -0.40
C GLN A 91 -18.02 -7.50 -0.24
N VAL A 92 -17.00 -6.67 -0.05
CA VAL A 92 -15.64 -7.16 0.25
C VAL A 92 -15.64 -7.99 1.54
N ARG A 93 -16.30 -7.50 2.60
CA ARG A 93 -16.38 -8.19 3.89
C ARG A 93 -17.17 -9.50 3.81
N ASN A 94 -18.38 -9.46 3.28
CA ASN A 94 -19.32 -10.57 3.36
C ASN A 94 -19.22 -11.54 2.19
N SER A 95 -18.96 -11.04 0.98
CA SER A 95 -18.90 -11.91 -0.21
C SER A 95 -17.49 -12.46 -0.49
N ILE A 96 -16.44 -11.77 -0.02
CA ILE A 96 -15.05 -12.17 -0.27
C ILE A 96 -14.35 -12.62 1.03
N GLY A 97 -14.35 -11.77 2.06
CA GLY A 97 -13.62 -12.02 3.31
C GLY A 97 -14.21 -13.16 4.14
N TYR A 98 -15.53 -13.12 4.38
CA TYR A 98 -16.21 -14.12 5.22
C TYR A 98 -16.06 -15.57 4.70
N PRO A 99 -16.29 -15.85 3.40
CA PRO A 99 -16.04 -17.17 2.83
C PRO A 99 -14.56 -17.42 2.47
N HIS A 100 -13.65 -16.46 2.74
CA HIS A 100 -12.20 -16.54 2.45
C HIS A 100 -11.90 -16.86 0.98
N LEU A 101 -12.57 -16.20 0.06
CA LEU A 101 -12.41 -16.44 -1.39
C LEU A 101 -11.12 -15.86 -1.94
N ASN A 102 -10.58 -16.55 -2.94
CA ASN A 102 -9.33 -16.18 -3.62
C ASN A 102 -9.51 -14.99 -4.58
N VAL A 103 -9.91 -13.83 -4.04
CA VAL A 103 -10.08 -12.57 -4.78
C VAL A 103 -8.96 -11.60 -4.44
N LYS A 104 -8.39 -10.95 -5.47
CA LYS A 104 -7.40 -9.90 -5.34
C LYS A 104 -8.05 -8.56 -5.63
N ILE A 105 -7.98 -7.63 -4.70
CA ILE A 105 -8.55 -6.28 -4.84
C ILE A 105 -7.41 -5.35 -5.20
N GLY A 106 -7.36 -4.92 -6.47
CA GLY A 106 -6.36 -3.97 -6.98
C GLY A 106 -6.83 -2.53 -6.80
N ALA A 107 -6.62 -1.97 -5.63
CA ALA A 107 -7.06 -0.63 -5.25
C ALA A 107 -6.00 0.42 -5.63
N THR A 108 -6.31 1.26 -6.62
CA THR A 108 -5.42 2.32 -7.08
C THR A 108 -5.87 3.69 -6.55
N HIS A 109 -5.06 4.73 -6.75
CA HIS A 109 -5.39 6.10 -6.34
C HIS A 109 -5.70 6.18 -4.83
N ALA A 110 -4.90 5.48 -4.01
CA ALA A 110 -5.02 5.56 -2.56
C ALA A 110 -4.28 6.80 -2.01
N GLY A 111 -4.76 7.31 -0.89
CA GLY A 111 -4.13 8.40 -0.14
C GLY A 111 -4.37 9.79 -0.68
N ILE A 112 -3.64 10.76 -0.13
CA ILE A 112 -3.76 12.20 -0.44
C ILE A 112 -3.17 12.56 -1.80
N SER A 113 -2.21 11.77 -2.31
CA SER A 113 -1.53 11.99 -3.59
C SER A 113 -2.38 11.70 -4.83
N VAL A 114 -3.65 11.33 -4.65
CA VAL A 114 -4.66 11.42 -5.72
C VAL A 114 -4.68 12.81 -6.33
N GLY A 115 -4.52 13.83 -5.50
CA GLY A 115 -4.28 15.19 -5.95
C GLY A 115 -5.57 15.95 -6.28
N GLU A 116 -5.70 16.37 -7.52
CA GLU A 116 -6.72 17.31 -8.00
C GLU A 116 -8.16 16.82 -7.82
N ASP A 117 -8.40 15.51 -7.84
CA ASP A 117 -9.72 14.90 -7.65
C ASP A 117 -10.29 15.17 -6.25
N GLY A 118 -9.44 15.50 -5.29
CA GLY A 118 -9.82 16.01 -3.97
C GLY A 118 -10.37 14.97 -3.01
N ALA A 119 -10.92 15.46 -1.90
CA ALA A 119 -11.30 14.66 -0.72
C ALA A 119 -12.28 13.52 -1.03
N SER A 120 -13.16 13.65 -2.04
CA SER A 120 -14.12 12.60 -2.39
C SER A 120 -13.49 11.36 -3.04
N HIS A 121 -12.26 11.49 -3.55
CA HIS A 121 -11.51 10.42 -4.23
C HIS A 121 -10.27 9.99 -3.43
N GLN A 122 -9.74 10.86 -2.59
CA GLN A 122 -8.63 10.58 -1.69
C GLN A 122 -9.08 9.58 -0.61
N CYS A 123 -8.51 8.39 -0.61
CA CYS A 123 -8.83 7.37 0.39
C CYS A 123 -7.74 7.33 1.47
N ASN A 124 -8.04 7.89 2.62
CA ASN A 124 -7.13 7.94 3.76
C ASN A 124 -7.51 6.94 4.87
N GLU A 125 -8.45 6.03 4.61
CA GLU A 125 -9.03 5.08 5.57
C GLU A 125 -9.06 3.62 5.07
N ASP A 126 -8.62 3.36 3.85
CA ASP A 126 -8.70 2.05 3.22
C ASP A 126 -7.91 0.96 3.95
N ILE A 127 -6.72 1.27 4.44
CA ILE A 127 -5.91 0.32 5.22
C ILE A 127 -6.67 -0.07 6.50
N ALA A 128 -7.25 0.90 7.21
CA ALA A 128 -8.03 0.64 8.42
C ALA A 128 -9.22 -0.26 8.14
N LEU A 129 -9.99 0.03 7.07
CA LEU A 129 -11.16 -0.75 6.65
C LEU A 129 -10.79 -2.19 6.28
N MET A 130 -9.69 -2.38 5.55
CA MET A 130 -9.28 -3.71 5.12
C MET A 130 -8.60 -4.52 6.23
N ARG A 131 -7.90 -3.86 7.15
CA ARG A 131 -7.27 -4.55 8.29
C ARG A 131 -8.28 -5.21 9.22
N VAL A 132 -9.48 -4.65 9.41
CA VAL A 132 -10.48 -5.23 10.33
C VAL A 132 -11.17 -6.48 9.76
N ILE A 133 -11.03 -6.78 8.47
CA ILE A 133 -11.64 -7.96 7.86
C ILE A 133 -10.79 -9.20 8.20
N PRO A 134 -11.35 -10.23 8.90
CA PRO A 134 -10.62 -11.45 9.20
C PRO A 134 -10.06 -12.13 7.95
N GLY A 135 -8.80 -12.59 8.02
CA GLY A 135 -8.12 -13.30 6.92
C GLY A 135 -7.72 -12.45 5.70
N MET A 136 -8.12 -11.17 5.63
CA MET A 136 -7.68 -10.27 4.57
C MET A 136 -6.18 -9.96 4.72
N VAL A 137 -5.41 -10.20 3.66
CA VAL A 137 -4.02 -9.71 3.54
C VAL A 137 -4.03 -8.28 2.99
N VAL A 138 -3.22 -7.37 3.57
CA VAL A 138 -3.16 -5.96 3.16
C VAL A 138 -1.73 -5.60 2.80
N ILE A 139 -1.50 -5.23 1.54
CA ILE A 139 -0.19 -4.94 0.96
C ILE A 139 -0.18 -3.54 0.36
N CYS A 140 0.85 -2.75 0.66
CA CYS A 140 1.08 -1.41 0.14
C CYS A 140 2.54 -1.28 -0.33
N PRO A 141 2.85 -1.60 -1.60
CA PRO A 141 4.23 -1.61 -2.11
C PRO A 141 4.78 -0.20 -2.33
N ALA A 142 6.09 -0.05 -2.15
CA ALA A 142 6.78 1.23 -2.14
C ALA A 142 7.31 1.68 -3.52
N ASP A 143 7.64 0.75 -4.43
CA ASP A 143 8.18 1.06 -5.77
C ASP A 143 7.73 0.06 -6.84
N ASP A 144 8.23 0.22 -8.08
CA ASP A 144 7.90 -0.66 -9.22
C ASP A 144 8.27 -2.12 -8.97
N VAL A 145 9.48 -2.36 -8.45
CA VAL A 145 10.00 -3.73 -8.23
C VAL A 145 9.15 -4.45 -7.19
N GLU A 146 8.90 -3.80 -6.09
CA GLU A 146 8.06 -4.34 -5.01
C GLU A 146 6.61 -4.52 -5.44
N ALA A 147 6.05 -3.58 -6.21
CA ALA A 147 4.67 -3.69 -6.69
C ALA A 147 4.48 -4.90 -7.62
N ARG A 148 5.42 -5.16 -8.53
CA ARG A 148 5.39 -6.35 -9.40
C ARG A 148 5.51 -7.63 -8.61
N ALA A 149 6.43 -7.68 -7.66
CA ALA A 149 6.61 -8.83 -6.77
C ALA A 149 5.39 -9.08 -5.89
N ALA A 150 4.76 -8.02 -5.36
CA ALA A 150 3.52 -8.09 -4.59
C ALA A 150 2.34 -8.67 -5.39
N VAL A 151 2.20 -8.26 -6.67
CA VAL A 151 1.14 -8.82 -7.55
C VAL A 151 1.37 -10.31 -7.80
N ARG A 152 2.62 -10.74 -8.05
CA ARG A 152 2.96 -12.17 -8.20
C ARG A 152 2.65 -12.94 -6.91
N ALA A 153 3.12 -12.46 -5.77
CA ALA A 153 2.86 -13.10 -4.49
C ALA A 153 1.35 -13.19 -4.17
N ALA A 154 0.57 -12.17 -4.58
CA ALA A 154 -0.87 -12.22 -4.45
C ALA A 154 -1.52 -13.29 -5.35
N VAL A 155 -1.03 -13.52 -6.58
CA VAL A 155 -1.51 -14.63 -7.44
C VAL A 155 -1.26 -15.99 -6.79
N GLU A 156 -0.09 -16.17 -6.17
CA GLU A 156 0.35 -17.42 -5.55
C GLU A 156 -0.28 -17.68 -4.18
N TYR A 157 -0.79 -16.64 -3.52
CA TYR A 157 -1.47 -16.75 -2.22
C TYR A 157 -2.92 -17.18 -2.40
N GLU A 158 -3.36 -18.24 -1.71
CA GLU A 158 -4.77 -18.66 -1.69
C GLU A 158 -5.54 -17.89 -0.62
N GLY A 159 -6.46 -17.03 -1.03
CA GLY A 159 -7.27 -16.20 -0.13
C GLY A 159 -7.38 -14.74 -0.57
N PRO A 160 -8.11 -13.90 0.19
CA PRO A 160 -8.35 -12.51 -0.16
C PRO A 160 -7.13 -11.63 0.11
N VAL A 161 -6.78 -10.80 -0.88
CA VAL A 161 -5.66 -9.85 -0.79
C VAL A 161 -6.11 -8.47 -1.26
N TYR A 162 -5.87 -7.46 -0.45
CA TYR A 162 -5.99 -6.05 -0.79
C TYR A 162 -4.62 -5.48 -1.16
N LEU A 163 -4.48 -5.04 -2.40
CA LEU A 163 -3.26 -4.44 -2.96
C LEU A 163 -3.50 -2.94 -3.15
N ARG A 164 -2.74 -2.13 -2.45
CA ARG A 164 -2.87 -0.67 -2.42
C ARG A 164 -1.83 0.00 -3.30
N PHE A 165 -2.26 0.74 -4.32
CA PHE A 165 -1.37 1.40 -5.27
C PHE A 165 -1.61 2.91 -5.34
N GLY A 166 -0.51 3.68 -5.51
CA GLY A 166 -0.54 5.12 -5.68
C GLY A 166 -0.69 5.57 -7.14
N ARG A 167 -1.20 6.79 -7.32
CA ARG A 167 -1.24 7.51 -8.61
C ARG A 167 0.09 8.19 -8.92
N LEU A 168 0.75 8.75 -7.90
CA LEU A 168 2.00 9.50 -8.04
C LEU A 168 3.15 8.56 -8.44
N ALA A 169 3.98 8.98 -9.39
CA ALA A 169 5.20 8.27 -9.74
C ALA A 169 6.26 8.43 -8.64
N VAL A 170 6.74 7.31 -8.12
CA VAL A 170 7.74 7.22 -7.04
C VAL A 170 9.08 6.72 -7.57
N PRO A 171 10.21 7.09 -6.93
CA PRO A 171 11.52 6.56 -7.30
C PRO A 171 11.56 5.04 -7.20
N VAL A 172 12.24 4.39 -8.16
CA VAL A 172 12.56 2.96 -8.10
C VAL A 172 13.90 2.83 -7.38
N PHE A 173 13.90 2.25 -6.19
CA PHE A 173 15.10 2.10 -5.36
C PHE A 173 15.47 0.64 -5.06
N ASN A 174 14.54 -0.30 -5.21
CA ASN A 174 14.82 -1.72 -5.08
C ASN A 174 15.51 -2.25 -6.36
N ASP A 175 16.46 -3.17 -6.18
CA ASP A 175 17.13 -3.85 -7.29
C ASP A 175 16.35 -5.12 -7.67
N PRO A 176 15.81 -5.22 -8.91
CA PRO A 176 15.02 -6.38 -9.32
C PRO A 176 15.82 -7.70 -9.34
N ALA A 177 17.17 -7.64 -9.39
CA ALA A 177 18.00 -8.83 -9.38
C ALA A 177 18.15 -9.48 -8.00
N THR A 178 17.98 -8.68 -6.94
CA THR A 178 18.22 -9.12 -5.55
C THR A 178 16.99 -9.05 -4.66
N TYR A 179 15.97 -8.29 -5.08
CA TYR A 179 14.76 -8.08 -4.30
C TYR A 179 13.96 -9.37 -4.09
N LYS A 180 13.58 -9.63 -2.85
CA LYS A 180 12.72 -10.77 -2.47
C LYS A 180 11.50 -10.25 -1.72
N PHE A 181 10.33 -10.65 -2.18
CA PHE A 181 9.06 -10.33 -1.56
C PHE A 181 8.53 -11.55 -0.80
N GLU A 182 8.13 -11.34 0.45
CA GLU A 182 7.48 -12.36 1.26
C GLU A 182 6.33 -11.72 2.04
N ILE A 183 5.10 -12.23 1.85
CA ILE A 183 3.92 -11.73 2.57
C ILE A 183 4.15 -11.84 4.08
N GLY A 184 3.93 -10.74 4.81
CA GLY A 184 4.08 -10.70 6.25
C GLY A 184 5.49 -10.42 6.76
N LYS A 185 6.46 -10.16 5.87
CA LYS A 185 7.82 -9.75 6.24
C LYS A 185 8.08 -8.29 5.91
N GLY A 186 8.78 -7.60 6.82
CA GLY A 186 9.30 -6.26 6.58
C GLY A 186 10.75 -6.30 6.10
N ILE A 187 11.24 -5.17 5.59
CA ILE A 187 12.61 -5.05 5.07
C ILE A 187 13.31 -3.86 5.72
N THR A 188 14.44 -4.09 6.38
CA THR A 188 15.31 -3.02 6.84
C THR A 188 16.10 -2.47 5.67
N LEU A 189 15.78 -1.25 5.25
CA LEU A 189 16.42 -0.55 4.12
C LEU A 189 17.64 0.25 4.56
N LYS A 190 17.67 0.71 5.81
CA LYS A 190 18.78 1.46 6.39
C LYS A 190 18.91 1.10 7.86
N GLU A 191 20.11 0.75 8.28
CA GLU A 191 20.42 0.53 9.69
C GLU A 191 20.52 1.86 10.46
N GLY A 192 20.16 1.83 11.74
CA GLY A 192 20.24 2.97 12.65
C GLY A 192 20.16 2.53 14.11
N LYS A 193 20.40 3.47 15.05
CA LYS A 193 20.46 3.15 16.49
C LYS A 193 19.69 4.14 17.40
N ASP A 194 19.29 5.30 16.89
CA ASP A 194 18.71 6.38 17.74
C ASP A 194 17.18 6.45 17.63
N VAL A 195 16.62 6.06 16.45
CA VAL A 195 15.19 6.01 16.17
C VAL A 195 14.93 5.04 15.04
N THR A 196 13.80 4.31 15.08
CA THR A 196 13.31 3.50 13.98
C THR A 196 12.17 4.21 13.27
N ILE A 197 12.28 4.40 11.95
CA ILE A 197 11.22 4.89 11.06
C ILE A 197 10.62 3.69 10.35
N ILE A 198 9.35 3.44 10.55
CA ILE A 198 8.60 2.36 9.89
C ILE A 198 7.64 2.99 8.89
N ALA A 199 7.82 2.71 7.62
CA ALA A 199 7.06 3.33 6.55
C ALA A 199 6.42 2.30 5.61
N THR A 200 5.44 2.73 4.81
CA THR A 200 4.79 1.90 3.79
C THR A 200 4.47 2.72 2.54
N GLY A 201 4.43 2.08 1.39
CA GLY A 201 4.07 2.72 0.13
C GLY A 201 4.98 3.90 -0.24
N LEU A 202 4.38 4.99 -0.71
CA LEU A 202 5.07 6.23 -1.10
C LEU A 202 5.99 6.76 0.01
N GLU A 203 5.58 6.63 1.27
CA GLU A 203 6.28 7.19 2.42
C GLU A 203 7.62 6.50 2.73
N VAL A 204 7.91 5.36 2.12
CA VAL A 204 9.20 4.69 2.29
C VAL A 204 10.33 5.54 1.69
N ASN A 205 10.14 6.08 0.48
CA ASN A 205 11.14 6.96 -0.13
C ASN A 205 11.31 8.27 0.66
N GLU A 206 10.20 8.89 1.07
CA GLU A 206 10.25 10.12 1.86
C GLU A 206 10.96 9.89 3.22
N SER A 207 10.75 8.73 3.82
CA SER A 207 11.43 8.31 5.06
C SER A 207 12.94 8.07 4.86
N LEU A 208 13.36 7.50 3.73
CA LEU A 208 14.77 7.33 3.39
C LEU A 208 15.47 8.69 3.22
N GLU A 209 14.84 9.65 2.54
CA GLU A 209 15.38 11.01 2.39
C GLU A 209 15.40 11.75 3.73
N ALA A 210 14.36 11.62 4.56
CA ALA A 210 14.36 12.19 5.91
C ALA A 210 15.48 11.59 6.79
N ALA A 211 15.72 10.27 6.68
CA ALA A 211 16.82 9.61 7.42
C ALA A 211 18.19 10.12 7.02
N LYS A 212 18.43 10.47 5.72
CA LYS A 212 19.67 11.12 5.30
C LYS A 212 19.83 12.50 5.93
N MET A 213 18.75 13.28 6.03
CA MET A 213 18.78 14.60 6.67
C MET A 213 19.03 14.47 8.20
N LEU A 214 18.44 13.47 8.86
CA LEU A 214 18.68 13.16 10.26
C LEU A 214 20.13 12.79 10.52
N GLU A 215 20.72 11.97 9.66
CA GLU A 215 22.13 11.55 9.74
C GLU A 215 23.09 12.74 9.60
N ALA A 216 22.83 13.66 8.66
CA ALA A 216 23.56 14.91 8.56
C ALA A 216 23.46 15.78 9.81
N GLY A 217 22.38 15.65 10.58
CA GLY A 217 22.15 16.26 11.88
C GLY A 217 22.67 15.46 13.09
N GLY A 218 23.34 14.32 12.86
CA GLY A 218 23.93 13.49 13.93
C GLY A 218 22.95 12.47 14.54
N ILE A 219 21.76 12.26 13.96
CA ILE A 219 20.77 11.28 14.40
C ILE A 219 20.79 10.06 13.47
N SER A 220 21.13 8.89 14.00
CA SER A 220 21.21 7.63 13.26
C SER A 220 19.83 6.95 13.22
N ALA A 221 19.08 7.19 12.14
CA ALA A 221 17.76 6.61 11.93
C ALA A 221 17.84 5.28 11.18
N GLU A 222 17.19 4.25 11.72
CA GLU A 222 16.85 3.02 11.02
C GLU A 222 15.60 3.26 10.15
N VAL A 223 15.55 2.70 8.95
CA VAL A 223 14.35 2.76 8.09
C VAL A 223 13.90 1.36 7.73
N ILE A 224 12.66 1.04 8.07
CA ILE A 224 12.01 -0.23 7.76
C ILE A 224 10.85 0.02 6.80
N ASN A 225 10.83 -0.73 5.70
CA ASN A 225 9.68 -0.83 4.82
C ASN A 225 8.76 -1.97 5.30
N ILE A 226 7.54 -1.63 5.68
CA ILE A 226 6.46 -2.58 5.94
C ILE A 226 5.50 -2.57 4.75
N HIS A 227 5.83 -3.34 3.73
CA HIS A 227 4.99 -3.51 2.55
C HIS A 227 3.73 -4.37 2.82
N THR A 228 3.77 -5.26 3.79
CA THR A 228 2.61 -6.04 4.25
C THR A 228 2.17 -5.55 5.61
N ILE A 229 1.03 -4.84 5.65
CA ILE A 229 0.51 -4.25 6.89
C ILE A 229 -0.28 -5.30 7.69
N LYS A 230 -0.87 -6.28 6.99
CA LYS A 230 -1.52 -7.43 7.59
C LYS A 230 -1.26 -8.69 6.74
N PRO A 231 -0.66 -9.75 7.32
CA PRO A 231 -0.11 -9.79 8.68
C PRO A 231 1.11 -8.87 8.84
N LEU A 232 1.25 -8.24 10.00
CA LEU A 232 2.40 -7.41 10.33
C LEU A 232 3.60 -8.27 10.74
N ASP A 233 4.81 -7.90 10.32
CA ASP A 233 6.06 -8.45 10.86
C ASP A 233 6.33 -7.89 12.27
N ALA A 234 5.58 -8.37 13.25
CA ALA A 234 5.68 -7.92 14.64
C ALA A 234 7.06 -8.25 15.24
N GLU A 235 7.72 -9.32 14.79
CA GLU A 235 9.05 -9.72 15.25
C GLU A 235 10.08 -8.64 14.87
N LEU A 236 10.12 -8.24 13.59
CA LEU A 236 11.02 -7.19 13.11
C LEU A 236 10.73 -5.85 13.81
N VAL A 237 9.45 -5.47 13.90
CA VAL A 237 9.02 -4.23 14.55
C VAL A 237 9.48 -4.17 16.03
N CYS A 238 9.26 -5.25 16.78
CA CYS A 238 9.64 -5.31 18.19
C CYS A 238 11.16 -5.36 18.39
N ALA A 239 11.89 -6.08 17.54
CA ALA A 239 13.36 -6.13 17.58
C ALA A 239 13.98 -4.75 17.35
N SER A 240 13.48 -4.00 16.36
CA SER A 240 13.93 -2.65 16.04
C SER A 240 13.55 -1.65 17.13
N ALA A 241 12.33 -1.76 17.66
CA ALA A 241 11.89 -0.94 18.80
C ALA A 241 12.77 -1.15 20.05
N LYS A 242 13.16 -2.39 20.33
CA LYS A 242 14.09 -2.72 21.41
C LYS A 242 15.48 -2.14 21.18
N LYS A 243 15.96 -2.12 19.92
CA LYS A 243 17.27 -1.60 19.52
C LYS A 243 17.36 -0.09 19.70
N THR A 244 16.35 0.67 19.25
CA THR A 244 16.40 2.13 19.16
C THR A 244 15.67 2.84 20.31
N GLY A 245 14.73 2.16 20.97
CA GLY A 245 13.93 2.73 22.07
C GLY A 245 12.91 3.78 21.64
N LYS A 246 12.83 4.12 20.36
CA LYS A 246 11.92 5.13 19.79
C LYS A 246 11.47 4.69 18.41
N VAL A 247 10.15 4.73 18.15
CA VAL A 247 9.55 4.33 16.87
C VAL A 247 8.74 5.48 16.30
N VAL A 248 8.88 5.71 15.00
CA VAL A 248 8.06 6.63 14.21
C VAL A 248 7.44 5.85 13.07
N THR A 249 6.12 5.91 12.89
CA THR A 249 5.47 5.37 11.69
C THR A 249 5.14 6.48 10.72
N VAL A 250 5.27 6.19 9.42
CA VAL A 250 4.98 7.15 8.35
C VAL A 250 4.11 6.47 7.30
N GLU A 251 2.94 7.05 7.04
CA GLU A 251 1.95 6.50 6.12
C GLU A 251 1.13 7.59 5.44
N GLU A 252 0.87 7.45 4.16
CA GLU A 252 -0.07 8.27 3.39
C GLU A 252 -1.51 7.77 3.64
N HIS A 253 -1.95 7.87 4.89
CA HIS A 253 -3.23 7.36 5.40
C HIS A 253 -3.55 8.09 6.71
N SER A 254 -4.79 7.98 7.20
CA SER A 254 -5.12 8.42 8.55
C SER A 254 -4.21 7.75 9.59
N ILE A 255 -3.79 8.50 10.59
CA ILE A 255 -3.06 7.93 11.74
C ILE A 255 -3.92 6.94 12.55
N ILE A 256 -5.23 6.87 12.26
CA ILE A 256 -6.18 5.99 12.94
C ILE A 256 -6.36 4.70 12.14
N GLY A 257 -5.99 3.56 12.72
CA GLY A 257 -6.27 2.24 12.16
C GLY A 257 -5.36 1.75 11.03
N GLY A 258 -4.46 2.61 10.49
CA GLY A 258 -3.50 2.24 9.44
C GLY A 258 -2.27 1.49 9.95
N LEU A 259 -1.12 1.74 9.31
CA LEU A 259 0.19 1.18 9.71
C LEU A 259 0.53 1.56 11.15
N GLY A 260 0.36 2.85 11.51
CA GLY A 260 0.63 3.32 12.85
C GLY A 260 -0.21 2.64 13.92
N GLY A 261 -1.48 2.29 13.60
CA GLY A 261 -2.34 1.47 14.45
C GLY A 261 -1.78 0.06 14.64
N ALA A 262 -1.41 -0.62 13.53
CA ALA A 262 -0.86 -1.98 13.56
C ALA A 262 0.43 -2.08 14.38
N VAL A 263 1.34 -1.11 14.18
CA VAL A 263 2.60 -1.04 14.93
C VAL A 263 2.35 -0.76 16.41
N ALA A 264 1.44 0.17 16.74
CA ALA A 264 1.08 0.48 18.12
C ALA A 264 0.48 -0.73 18.86
N GLU A 265 -0.40 -1.49 18.22
CA GLU A 265 -0.97 -2.75 18.73
C GLU A 265 0.16 -3.75 19.05
N ALA A 266 1.03 -4.04 18.08
CA ALA A 266 2.14 -4.97 18.26
C ALA A 266 3.12 -4.53 19.37
N LEU A 267 3.45 -3.24 19.42
CA LEU A 267 4.36 -2.70 20.44
C LEU A 267 3.74 -2.71 21.84
N SER A 268 2.47 -2.37 21.97
CA SER A 268 1.81 -2.35 23.29
C SER A 268 1.73 -3.74 23.92
N GLU A 269 1.57 -4.78 23.09
CA GLU A 269 1.46 -6.17 23.55
C GLU A 269 2.82 -6.83 23.81
N ASN A 270 3.87 -6.50 23.02
CA ASN A 270 5.11 -7.27 23.03
C ASN A 270 6.35 -6.47 23.45
N GLN A 271 6.44 -5.18 23.12
CA GLN A 271 7.60 -4.33 23.36
C GLN A 271 7.18 -2.87 23.57
N PRO A 272 6.58 -2.50 24.69
CA PRO A 272 6.13 -1.14 24.95
C PRO A 272 7.23 -0.10 24.69
N THR A 273 7.00 0.79 23.74
CA THR A 273 8.02 1.71 23.23
C THR A 273 7.40 3.09 22.95
N LYS A 274 8.15 4.16 23.22
CA LYS A 274 7.74 5.52 22.87
C LYS A 274 7.55 5.63 21.37
N MET A 275 6.36 6.03 20.91
CA MET A 275 5.98 6.02 19.51
C MET A 275 5.39 7.36 19.06
N MET A 276 5.69 7.78 17.84
CA MET A 276 5.05 8.88 17.12
C MET A 276 4.48 8.36 15.80
N ARG A 277 3.29 8.83 15.43
CA ARG A 277 2.65 8.49 14.15
C ARG A 277 2.62 9.72 13.25
N ILE A 278 3.10 9.60 12.03
CA ILE A 278 3.05 10.60 10.97
C ILE A 278 2.10 10.08 9.88
N GLY A 279 1.05 10.82 9.59
CA GLY A 279 0.00 10.53 8.64
C GLY A 279 -1.01 11.68 8.61
N MET A 280 -2.20 11.44 8.06
CA MET A 280 -3.31 12.38 8.08
C MET A 280 -3.90 12.46 9.50
N ASN A 281 -3.90 13.65 10.09
CA ASN A 281 -4.27 13.90 11.49
C ASN A 281 -5.77 14.14 11.66
N ASP A 282 -6.60 13.10 11.41
CA ASP A 282 -8.07 13.14 11.56
C ASP A 282 -8.71 14.33 10.81
N VAL A 283 -8.29 14.52 9.58
CA VAL A 283 -8.80 15.55 8.66
C VAL A 283 -9.06 14.98 7.29
N PHE A 284 -10.03 15.52 6.57
CA PHE A 284 -10.19 15.25 5.15
C PHE A 284 -9.07 15.90 4.34
N GLY A 285 -8.83 15.36 3.14
CA GLY A 285 -7.97 16.01 2.16
C GLY A 285 -8.68 17.14 1.43
N GLU A 286 -8.06 17.60 0.36
CA GLU A 286 -8.56 18.67 -0.50
C GLU A 286 -8.00 18.55 -1.92
N SER A 287 -8.54 19.30 -2.87
CA SER A 287 -8.02 19.36 -4.23
C SER A 287 -6.74 20.19 -4.30
N GLY A 288 -5.76 19.68 -5.01
CA GLY A 288 -4.48 20.39 -5.25
C GLY A 288 -3.46 19.47 -5.94
N PRO A 289 -2.32 20.02 -6.39
CA PRO A 289 -1.24 19.21 -6.92
C PRO A 289 -0.73 18.21 -5.88
N ALA A 290 -0.55 16.94 -6.26
CA ALA A 290 -0.22 15.86 -5.34
C ALA A 290 0.98 16.17 -4.43
N LYS A 291 2.06 16.73 -4.98
CA LYS A 291 3.27 17.08 -4.20
C LYS A 291 3.03 18.19 -3.19
N ASP A 292 2.20 19.16 -3.54
CA ASP A 292 1.88 20.28 -2.64
C ASP A 292 1.03 19.78 -1.48
N LEU A 293 0.13 18.82 -1.73
CA LEU A 293 -0.66 18.18 -0.68
C LEU A 293 0.21 17.32 0.25
N ILE A 294 1.13 16.52 -0.28
CA ILE A 294 2.10 15.76 0.53
C ILE A 294 2.87 16.71 1.46
N ALA A 295 3.39 17.82 0.95
CA ALA A 295 4.10 18.83 1.76
C ALA A 295 3.17 19.52 2.76
N LYS A 296 1.97 19.95 2.33
CA LYS A 296 0.99 20.64 3.19
C LYS A 296 0.57 19.81 4.38
N TYR A 297 0.35 18.51 4.18
CA TYR A 297 -0.02 17.60 5.27
C TYR A 297 1.20 17.05 6.04
N GLY A 298 2.40 17.50 5.67
CA GLY A 298 3.64 17.21 6.39
C GLY A 298 4.10 15.76 6.24
N LEU A 299 3.93 15.22 5.04
CA LEU A 299 4.29 13.86 4.62
C LEU A 299 5.53 13.85 3.69
N ASP A 300 6.08 15.01 3.33
CA ASP A 300 7.33 15.10 2.60
C ASP A 300 8.55 14.87 3.50
N ALA A 301 9.67 14.52 2.93
CA ALA A 301 10.91 14.19 3.65
C ALA A 301 11.36 15.29 4.61
N LYS A 302 11.20 16.55 4.23
CA LYS A 302 11.57 17.70 5.06
C LYS A 302 10.70 17.78 6.32
N SER A 303 9.40 17.66 6.15
CA SER A 303 8.44 17.70 7.27
C SER A 303 8.62 16.50 8.20
N ILE A 304 8.88 15.32 7.66
CA ILE A 304 9.18 14.11 8.44
C ILE A 304 10.45 14.36 9.28
N TYR A 305 11.53 14.84 8.65
CA TYR A 305 12.77 15.19 9.35
C TYR A 305 12.53 16.18 10.49
N GLU A 306 11.81 17.29 10.23
CA GLU A 306 11.56 18.33 11.23
C GLU A 306 10.75 17.79 12.43
N LYS A 307 9.69 17.00 12.14
CA LYS A 307 8.88 16.36 13.19
C LYS A 307 9.71 15.40 14.05
N ILE A 308 10.51 14.54 13.43
CA ILE A 308 11.35 13.58 14.16
C ILE A 308 12.39 14.32 15.01
N LYS A 309 13.11 15.28 14.43
CA LYS A 309 14.12 16.07 15.12
C LYS A 309 13.55 16.80 16.34
N ALA A 310 12.36 17.36 16.23
CA ALA A 310 11.70 18.04 17.33
C ALA A 310 11.21 17.09 18.44
N TRP A 311 10.96 15.83 18.11
CA TRP A 311 10.46 14.81 19.02
C TRP A 311 11.56 14.01 19.73
N MET A 312 12.79 14.00 19.18
CA MET A 312 13.95 13.29 19.76
C MET A 312 14.40 13.87 21.09
#